data_7e81acf73491c68eceb462fe58c89bc8
#
_entry.id   7e81acf73491c68eceb462fe58c89bc8
#
_cell.length_a   1.000
_cell.length_b   1.000
_cell.length_c   1.000
_cell.angle_alpha   90.00
_cell.angle_beta   90.00
_cell.angle_gamma   90.00
#
_symmetry.space_group_name_H-M   'P 1'
#
loop_
_entity.id
_entity.type
_entity.pdbx_description
1 polymer ?
#
loop_
_entity_poly.entity_id
_entity_poly.type
_entity_poly.pdbx_seq_one_letter_code
_entity_poly.pdbx_strand_id
1 'polypeptide(L)'
;MDLSKYKAPLSPLSSSVTSSLSKEVVLMEFNDPSHSDEIVKLDILDGVYKDKKNSYFVKCTTLMQEVRPLMIDWWFAWHLPDSERYQLWHPLDHISSKLTQDRSNLHNDKERYIGINSYVEEYIGKKYSKLCISFLDPKEFGLGALDINASTAICARVTDMDTGVKIANLLHYVENNDIGSKMQSYFWLGNNLEHDNKLINSFLTYFSKIHFLKGLFINNKLAKDLLRHCYEEMNHLASFLPELYKDIGTSSNLDKSL
;
A
#
# COMPACT_ATOMS: atom_id res chain seq x y z
N MET A 1 18.57 2.47 17.61
CA MET A 1 17.99 3.84 17.51
C MET A 1 16.80 3.88 18.46
N ASP A 2 16.62 4.94 19.24
CA ASP A 2 15.44 5.06 20.11
C ASP A 2 14.27 5.62 19.29
N LEU A 3 13.23 4.80 19.09
CA LEU A 3 12.01 5.17 18.35
C LEU A 3 10.83 5.52 19.27
N SER A 4 11.06 5.55 20.59
CA SER A 4 9.99 5.81 21.59
C SER A 4 9.25 7.12 21.35
N LYS A 5 9.97 8.15 20.85
CA LYS A 5 9.42 9.47 20.50
C LYS A 5 8.28 9.40 19.46
N TYR A 6 8.33 8.42 18.56
CA TYR A 6 7.36 8.27 17.44
C TYR A 6 6.29 7.22 17.74
N LYS A 7 6.40 6.49 18.85
CA LYS A 7 5.39 5.50 19.28
C LYS A 7 4.19 6.23 19.87
N ALA A 8 3.16 6.41 19.07
CA ALA A 8 1.90 7.01 19.49
C ALA A 8 0.73 6.05 19.19
N PRO A 9 -0.37 6.11 19.94
CA PRO A 9 -1.59 5.39 19.57
C PRO A 9 -2.16 5.96 18.28
N LEU A 10 -2.89 5.10 17.52
CA LEU A 10 -3.60 5.55 16.33
C LEU A 10 -4.55 6.70 16.66
N SER A 11 -4.51 7.73 15.82
CA SER A 11 -5.48 8.83 15.91
C SER A 11 -6.89 8.33 15.54
N PRO A 12 -7.93 8.80 16.23
CA PRO A 12 -9.30 8.49 15.84
C PRO A 12 -9.56 8.91 14.38
N LEU A 13 -10.25 8.05 13.63
CA LEU A 13 -10.65 8.38 12.27
C LEU A 13 -11.64 9.57 12.28
N SER A 14 -11.47 10.48 11.32
CA SER A 14 -12.36 11.62 11.16
C SER A 14 -13.80 11.17 10.81
N SER A 15 -14.76 12.06 11.02
CA SER A 15 -16.17 11.79 10.66
C SER A 15 -16.35 11.53 9.15
N SER A 16 -15.58 12.20 8.30
CA SER A 16 -15.62 11.99 6.84
C SER A 16 -15.13 10.59 6.47
N VAL A 17 -14.04 10.12 7.09
CA VAL A 17 -13.52 8.77 6.91
C VAL A 17 -14.52 7.73 7.43
N THR A 18 -15.05 7.91 8.63
CA THR A 18 -16.06 7.01 9.20
C THR A 18 -17.30 6.92 8.30
N SER A 19 -17.73 8.05 7.72
CA SER A 19 -18.80 8.08 6.72
C SER A 19 -18.45 7.27 5.48
N SER A 20 -17.23 7.37 4.95
CA SER A 20 -16.78 6.59 3.80
C SER A 20 -16.77 5.08 4.09
N LEU A 21 -16.34 4.67 5.29
CA LEU A 21 -16.36 3.26 5.73
C LEU A 21 -17.77 2.69 5.85
N SER A 22 -18.77 3.52 6.17
CA SER A 22 -20.18 3.10 6.30
C SER A 22 -20.91 2.97 4.96
N LYS A 23 -20.37 3.53 3.87
CA LYS A 23 -20.99 3.44 2.53
C LYS A 23 -21.13 1.99 2.08
N GLU A 24 -22.16 1.75 1.28
CA GLU A 24 -22.34 0.47 0.60
C GLU A 24 -21.29 0.28 -0.48
N VAL A 25 -21.03 -1.00 -0.81
CA VAL A 25 -20.14 -1.36 -1.93
C VAL A 25 -20.86 -1.03 -3.24
N VAL A 26 -20.20 -0.25 -4.09
CA VAL A 26 -20.76 0.23 -5.35
C VAL A 26 -20.38 -0.72 -6.48
N LEU A 27 -21.33 -1.09 -7.33
CA LEU A 27 -21.03 -1.83 -8.56
C LEU A 27 -20.38 -0.90 -9.58
N MET A 28 -19.16 -1.23 -10.00
CA MET A 28 -18.38 -0.44 -10.95
C MET A 28 -17.41 -1.35 -11.71
N GLU A 29 -17.33 -1.21 -13.01
CA GLU A 29 -16.22 -1.78 -13.78
C GLU A 29 -15.00 -0.86 -13.64
N PHE A 30 -13.83 -1.44 -13.49
CA PHE A 30 -12.58 -0.70 -13.33
C PHE A 30 -11.46 -1.35 -14.14
N ASN A 31 -10.55 -0.52 -14.63
CA ASN A 31 -9.37 -0.95 -15.36
C ASN A 31 -8.39 -1.69 -14.43
N ASP A 32 -7.52 -2.50 -14.99
CA ASP A 32 -6.45 -3.14 -14.23
C ASP A 32 -5.32 -2.16 -13.89
N PRO A 33 -4.38 -2.55 -13.02
CA PRO A 33 -3.31 -1.66 -12.57
C PRO A 33 -2.44 -1.04 -13.68
N SER A 34 -2.32 -1.67 -14.84
CA SER A 34 -1.50 -1.16 -15.94
C SER A 34 -2.03 0.12 -16.58
N HIS A 35 -3.25 0.54 -16.22
CA HIS A 35 -3.89 1.78 -16.65
C HIS A 35 -3.94 2.83 -15.52
N SER A 36 -3.02 2.75 -14.57
CA SER A 36 -3.03 3.67 -13.41
C SER A 36 -2.81 5.12 -13.79
N ASP A 37 -2.14 5.41 -14.89
CA ASP A 37 -1.97 6.79 -15.41
C ASP A 37 -3.30 7.47 -15.79
N GLU A 38 -4.32 6.70 -16.15
CA GLU A 38 -5.68 7.18 -16.35
C GLU A 38 -6.43 7.27 -15.02
N ILE A 39 -6.31 6.24 -14.19
CA ILE A 39 -7.05 6.09 -12.92
C ILE A 39 -6.72 7.22 -11.94
N VAL A 40 -5.45 7.62 -11.82
CA VAL A 40 -5.03 8.68 -10.89
C VAL A 40 -5.58 10.06 -11.27
N LYS A 41 -6.03 10.25 -12.51
CA LYS A 41 -6.64 11.48 -13.01
C LYS A 41 -8.17 11.51 -12.82
N LEU A 42 -8.77 10.37 -12.46
CA LEU A 42 -10.22 10.29 -12.26
C LEU A 42 -10.58 10.77 -10.86
N ASP A 43 -11.68 11.49 -10.76
CA ASP A 43 -12.27 11.91 -9.48
C ASP A 43 -13.14 10.78 -8.90
N ILE A 44 -12.49 9.68 -8.51
CA ILE A 44 -13.15 8.54 -7.87
C ILE A 44 -13.26 8.84 -6.38
N LEU A 45 -14.45 8.77 -5.83
CA LEU A 45 -14.68 8.95 -4.39
C LEU A 45 -14.05 7.81 -3.59
N ASP A 46 -13.67 8.11 -2.35
CA ASP A 46 -13.19 7.10 -1.41
C ASP A 46 -14.27 6.08 -1.09
N GLY A 47 -13.89 4.79 -1.12
CA GLY A 47 -14.84 3.71 -0.90
C GLY A 47 -14.40 2.36 -1.45
N VAL A 48 -15.35 1.45 -1.45
CA VAL A 48 -15.20 0.09 -1.96
C VAL A 48 -16.10 -0.10 -3.17
N TYR A 49 -15.51 -0.55 -4.25
CA TYR A 49 -16.17 -0.84 -5.52
C TYR A 49 -16.02 -2.32 -5.87
N LYS A 50 -16.98 -2.87 -6.59
CA LYS A 50 -17.03 -4.28 -6.95
C LYS A 50 -17.42 -4.45 -8.40
N ASP A 51 -16.70 -5.28 -9.14
CA ASP A 51 -17.06 -5.65 -10.51
C ASP A 51 -18.01 -6.87 -10.57
N LYS A 52 -18.50 -7.19 -11.76
CA LYS A 52 -19.35 -8.36 -12.00
C LYS A 52 -18.65 -9.70 -11.80
N LYS A 53 -17.30 -9.69 -11.73
CA LYS A 53 -16.47 -10.90 -11.51
C LYS A 53 -16.10 -11.12 -10.05
N ASN A 54 -16.74 -10.40 -9.13
CA ASN A 54 -16.38 -10.42 -7.70
C ASN A 54 -14.92 -10.01 -7.42
N SER A 55 -14.34 -9.11 -8.22
CA SER A 55 -13.14 -8.37 -7.85
C SER A 55 -13.54 -7.09 -7.14
N TYR A 56 -12.64 -6.56 -6.33
CA TYR A 56 -12.87 -5.33 -5.60
C TYR A 56 -11.79 -4.30 -5.94
N PHE A 57 -12.23 -3.06 -6.01
CA PHE A 57 -11.37 -1.90 -6.11
C PHE A 57 -11.61 -1.02 -4.90
N VAL A 58 -10.54 -0.73 -4.16
CA VAL A 58 -10.62 0.09 -2.94
C VAL A 58 -9.86 1.38 -3.20
N LYS A 59 -10.49 2.51 -2.91
CA LYS A 59 -9.90 3.84 -3.06
C LYS A 59 -9.91 4.55 -1.71
N CYS A 60 -8.74 5.06 -1.31
CA CYS A 60 -8.52 5.81 -0.08
C CYS A 60 -7.73 7.08 -0.37
N THR A 61 -8.13 8.21 0.15
CA THR A 61 -7.40 9.49 0.05
C THR A 61 -6.94 9.94 1.43
N THR A 62 -5.66 10.27 1.56
CA THR A 62 -5.09 10.83 2.78
C THR A 62 -4.41 12.16 2.46
N LEU A 63 -4.81 13.22 3.16
CA LEU A 63 -4.09 14.49 3.15
C LEU A 63 -2.98 14.44 4.19
N MET A 64 -1.75 14.60 3.73
CA MET A 64 -0.54 14.43 4.54
C MET A 64 0.14 15.80 4.71
N GLN A 65 -0.21 16.48 5.79
CA GLN A 65 0.35 17.81 6.09
C GLN A 65 1.86 17.73 6.26
N GLU A 66 2.60 18.69 5.64
CA GLU A 66 4.06 18.79 5.67
C GLU A 66 4.83 17.60 5.09
N VAL A 67 4.16 16.54 4.66
CA VAL A 67 4.78 15.41 3.98
C VAL A 67 5.05 15.76 2.52
N ARG A 68 6.24 15.44 2.01
CA ARG A 68 6.62 15.55 0.60
C ARG A 68 6.76 14.18 -0.04
N PRO A 69 6.60 14.03 -1.35
CA PRO A 69 6.73 12.74 -2.05
C PRO A 69 8.05 12.02 -1.75
N LEU A 70 9.17 12.74 -1.67
CA LEU A 70 10.48 12.17 -1.34
C LEU A 70 10.53 11.52 0.06
N MET A 71 9.74 12.01 1.02
CA MET A 71 9.66 11.43 2.36
C MET A 71 8.96 10.07 2.32
N ILE A 72 8.03 9.87 1.40
CA ILE A 72 7.36 8.58 1.20
C ILE A 72 8.34 7.55 0.60
N ASP A 73 9.12 7.91 -0.42
CA ASP A 73 10.16 7.02 -0.95
C ASP A 73 11.19 6.64 0.13
N TRP A 74 11.63 7.64 0.90
CA TRP A 74 12.52 7.40 2.04
C TRP A 74 11.90 6.47 3.08
N TRP A 75 10.61 6.66 3.42
CA TRP A 75 9.90 5.82 4.38
C TRP A 75 9.88 4.36 3.94
N PHE A 76 9.54 4.06 2.69
CA PHE A 76 9.53 2.71 2.17
C PHE A 76 10.94 2.10 2.10
N ALA A 77 11.97 2.88 1.81
CA ALA A 77 13.36 2.43 1.88
C ALA A 77 13.82 2.14 3.32
N TRP A 78 13.32 2.91 4.30
CA TRP A 78 13.81 2.90 5.67
C TRP A 78 13.10 1.88 6.57
N HIS A 79 11.76 1.77 6.49
CA HIS A 79 11.02 0.94 7.44
C HIS A 79 11.02 -0.55 7.07
N LEU A 80 11.04 -0.90 5.79
CA LEU A 80 10.85 -2.27 5.30
C LEU A 80 11.78 -3.33 5.92
N PRO A 81 13.07 -3.06 6.20
CA PRO A 81 13.97 -4.09 6.73
C PRO A 81 13.79 -4.37 8.22
N ASP A 82 12.91 -3.64 8.93
CA ASP A 82 12.88 -3.64 10.39
C ASP A 82 11.45 -3.69 10.93
N SER A 83 11.14 -4.74 11.70
CA SER A 83 9.80 -4.95 12.27
C SER A 83 9.38 -3.84 13.26
N GLU A 84 10.32 -3.28 14.03
CA GLU A 84 10.01 -2.20 14.97
C GLU A 84 9.61 -0.92 14.23
N ARG A 85 10.25 -0.63 13.08
CA ARG A 85 9.89 0.48 12.20
C ARG A 85 8.55 0.22 11.50
N TYR A 86 8.29 -1.03 11.09
CA TYR A 86 7.02 -1.42 10.49
C TYR A 86 5.86 -1.24 11.49
N GLN A 87 6.07 -1.60 12.76
CA GLN A 87 5.10 -1.40 13.84
C GLN A 87 4.83 0.07 14.15
N LEU A 88 5.75 0.99 13.87
CA LEU A 88 5.46 2.43 13.98
C LEU A 88 4.33 2.86 13.05
N TRP A 89 4.23 2.24 11.88
CA TRP A 89 3.24 2.60 10.87
C TRP A 89 1.81 2.26 11.31
N HIS A 90 1.62 1.05 11.87
CA HIS A 90 0.34 0.63 12.44
C HIS A 90 0.55 -0.19 13.72
N PRO A 91 0.61 0.47 14.89
CA PRO A 91 1.03 -0.18 16.14
C PRO A 91 0.11 -1.30 16.64
N LEU A 92 -1.12 -1.42 16.11
CA LEU A 92 -2.07 -2.45 16.49
C LEU A 92 -2.06 -3.65 15.53
N ASP A 93 -1.88 -3.40 14.23
CA ASP A 93 -2.08 -4.41 13.20
C ASP A 93 -0.77 -4.92 12.61
N HIS A 94 0.30 -4.11 12.54
CA HIS A 94 1.58 -4.53 12.01
C HIS A 94 2.39 -5.32 13.04
N ILE A 95 2.88 -6.51 12.66
CA ILE A 95 3.59 -7.43 13.57
C ILE A 95 5.05 -7.55 13.19
N SER A 96 5.34 -7.89 11.94
CA SER A 96 6.71 -8.08 11.48
C SER A 96 6.89 -7.71 10.02
N SER A 97 8.11 -7.30 9.67
CA SER A 97 8.55 -7.07 8.30
C SER A 97 9.97 -7.60 8.10
N LYS A 98 10.21 -8.26 6.97
CA LYS A 98 11.52 -8.80 6.61
C LYS A 98 11.71 -8.72 5.10
N LEU A 99 12.81 -8.15 4.65
CA LEU A 99 13.20 -8.10 3.24
C LEU A 99 13.90 -9.40 2.78
N THR A 100 13.78 -9.71 1.49
CA THR A 100 14.55 -10.79 0.84
C THR A 100 16.03 -10.45 0.72
N GLN A 101 16.36 -9.18 0.62
CA GLN A 101 17.74 -8.71 0.42
C GLN A 101 17.95 -7.38 1.14
N ASP A 102 19.07 -7.24 1.83
CA ASP A 102 19.52 -5.95 2.36
C ASP A 102 20.08 -5.10 1.21
N ARG A 103 19.50 -3.91 1.01
CA ARG A 103 19.96 -2.89 0.06
C ARG A 103 20.20 -1.54 0.75
N SER A 104 20.45 -1.55 2.05
CA SER A 104 20.68 -0.32 2.84
C SER A 104 21.90 0.49 2.34
N ASN A 105 22.85 -0.17 1.67
CA ASN A 105 24.03 0.46 1.09
C ASN A 105 23.78 1.24 -0.22
N LEU A 106 22.60 1.09 -0.84
CA LEU A 106 22.28 1.85 -2.06
C LEU A 106 21.96 3.31 -1.69
N HIS A 107 22.26 4.23 -2.61
CA HIS A 107 22.08 5.66 -2.35
C HIS A 107 20.68 6.16 -2.68
N ASN A 108 20.03 5.56 -3.68
CA ASN A 108 18.69 5.94 -4.11
C ASN A 108 17.64 5.16 -3.32
N ASP A 109 16.68 5.86 -2.71
CA ASP A 109 15.65 5.22 -1.91
C ASP A 109 14.77 4.26 -2.73
N LYS A 110 14.42 4.61 -3.99
CA LYS A 110 13.66 3.72 -4.88
C LYS A 110 14.41 2.42 -5.19
N GLU A 111 15.73 2.47 -5.38
CA GLU A 111 16.54 1.27 -5.62
C GLU A 111 16.57 0.34 -4.40
N ARG A 112 16.33 0.87 -3.20
CA ARG A 112 16.31 0.08 -1.98
C ARG A 112 15.07 -0.81 -1.85
N TYR A 113 13.92 -0.42 -2.43
CA TYR A 113 12.69 -1.19 -2.32
C TYR A 113 12.13 -1.71 -3.65
N ILE A 114 12.30 -1.05 -4.80
CA ILE A 114 11.81 -1.54 -6.09
C ILE A 114 12.54 -2.83 -6.49
N GLY A 115 11.76 -3.84 -6.92
CA GLY A 115 12.26 -5.16 -7.28
C GLY A 115 12.62 -6.04 -6.09
N ILE A 116 12.16 -5.69 -4.88
CA ILE A 116 12.35 -6.47 -3.65
C ILE A 116 11.01 -7.02 -3.16
N ASN A 117 11.09 -8.16 -2.48
CA ASN A 117 9.98 -8.71 -1.72
C ASN A 117 10.16 -8.38 -0.23
N SER A 118 9.08 -7.87 0.37
CA SER A 118 8.92 -7.76 1.81
C SER A 118 7.94 -8.82 2.30
N TYR A 119 8.36 -9.62 3.26
CA TYR A 119 7.49 -10.55 3.96
C TYR A 119 6.97 -9.88 5.21
N VAL A 120 5.65 -9.72 5.30
CA VAL A 120 5.00 -9.05 6.43
C VAL A 120 3.99 -9.97 7.09
N GLU A 121 3.84 -9.76 8.39
CA GLU A 121 2.76 -10.33 9.18
C GLU A 121 1.95 -9.17 9.75
N GLU A 122 0.62 -9.21 9.52
CA GLU A 122 -0.27 -8.12 9.89
C GLU A 122 -1.71 -8.61 10.07
N TYR A 123 -2.53 -7.79 10.71
CA TYR A 123 -3.97 -7.97 10.74
C TYR A 123 -4.66 -7.05 9.72
N ILE A 124 -5.58 -7.61 8.92
CA ILE A 124 -6.53 -6.83 8.13
C ILE A 124 -7.91 -7.04 8.76
N GLY A 125 -8.35 -6.09 9.55
CA GLY A 125 -9.49 -6.22 10.45
C GLY A 125 -9.22 -7.27 11.52
N LYS A 126 -9.92 -8.42 11.49
CA LYS A 126 -9.69 -9.53 12.43
C LYS A 126 -8.88 -10.68 11.84
N LYS A 127 -8.51 -10.58 10.58
CA LYS A 127 -7.80 -11.65 9.87
C LYS A 127 -6.31 -11.43 10.00
N TYR A 128 -5.62 -12.35 10.70
CA TYR A 128 -4.17 -12.46 10.62
C TYR A 128 -3.73 -12.91 9.23
N SER A 129 -2.76 -12.25 8.65
CA SER A 129 -2.30 -12.47 7.29
C SER A 129 -0.78 -12.50 7.24
N LYS A 130 -0.23 -13.44 6.48
CA LYS A 130 1.17 -13.50 6.09
C LYS A 130 1.25 -13.16 4.62
N LEU A 131 1.86 -12.06 4.30
CA LEU A 131 1.87 -11.53 2.95
C LEU A 131 3.31 -11.38 2.44
N CYS A 132 3.48 -11.62 1.15
CA CYS A 132 4.65 -11.18 0.40
C CYS A 132 4.25 -9.98 -0.45
N ILE A 133 4.83 -8.84 -0.15
CA ILE A 133 4.64 -7.59 -0.90
C ILE A 133 5.83 -7.43 -1.85
N SER A 134 5.59 -7.65 -3.14
CA SER A 134 6.59 -7.51 -4.20
C SER A 134 6.51 -6.10 -4.77
N PHE A 135 7.50 -5.26 -4.46
CA PHE A 135 7.55 -3.88 -4.95
C PHE A 135 7.96 -3.84 -6.42
N LEU A 136 7.21 -3.11 -7.22
CA LEU A 136 7.32 -3.05 -8.68
C LEU A 136 7.69 -1.64 -9.15
N ASP A 137 8.30 -1.54 -10.33
CA ASP A 137 8.52 -0.25 -10.98
C ASP A 137 7.16 0.37 -11.34
N PRO A 138 6.92 1.67 -11.05
CA PRO A 138 5.71 2.37 -11.45
C PRO A 138 5.33 2.23 -12.94
N LYS A 139 6.30 1.98 -13.81
CA LYS A 139 6.07 1.70 -15.23
C LYS A 139 5.22 0.43 -15.47
N GLU A 140 5.31 -0.57 -14.58
CA GLU A 140 4.47 -1.77 -14.67
C GLU A 140 3.00 -1.47 -14.36
N PHE A 141 2.73 -0.32 -13.73
CA PHE A 141 1.40 0.23 -13.49
C PHE A 141 0.97 1.27 -14.54
N GLY A 142 1.69 1.39 -15.65
CA GLY A 142 1.39 2.37 -16.71
C GLY A 142 1.78 3.80 -16.35
N LEU A 143 2.40 4.02 -15.21
CA LEU A 143 2.85 5.36 -14.81
C LEU A 143 4.14 5.73 -15.54
N GLY A 144 4.18 6.94 -16.09
CA GLY A 144 5.37 7.49 -16.72
C GLY A 144 6.46 7.87 -15.71
N ALA A 145 7.47 8.60 -16.18
CA ALA A 145 8.49 9.17 -15.29
C ALA A 145 7.83 10.19 -14.34
N LEU A 146 8.09 10.03 -13.04
CA LEU A 146 7.59 10.91 -12.00
C LEU A 146 8.72 11.84 -11.52
N ASP A 147 8.43 13.13 -11.40
CA ASP A 147 9.33 14.07 -10.74
C ASP A 147 9.16 13.94 -9.22
N ILE A 148 10.20 13.46 -8.54
CA ILE A 148 10.19 13.23 -7.09
C ILE A 148 9.91 14.50 -6.27
N ASN A 149 10.15 15.68 -6.82
CA ASN A 149 9.82 16.93 -6.17
C ASN A 149 8.33 17.27 -6.26
N ALA A 150 7.61 16.68 -7.21
CA ALA A 150 6.19 16.89 -7.45
C ALA A 150 5.34 15.69 -7.10
N SER A 151 5.80 14.46 -7.39
CA SER A 151 5.03 13.24 -7.19
C SER A 151 5.88 11.99 -7.05
N THR A 152 5.34 10.96 -6.39
CA THR A 152 5.90 9.61 -6.38
C THR A 152 4.79 8.56 -6.38
N ALA A 153 5.18 7.31 -6.65
CA ALA A 153 4.28 6.16 -6.61
C ALA A 153 4.97 4.95 -5.99
N ILE A 154 4.27 4.31 -5.06
CA ILE A 154 4.64 3.01 -4.49
C ILE A 154 3.72 1.98 -5.09
N CYS A 155 4.26 1.08 -5.89
CA CYS A 155 3.54 0.04 -6.60
C CYS A 155 3.93 -1.32 -6.07
N ALA A 156 2.97 -2.19 -5.82
CA ALA A 156 3.30 -3.54 -5.39
C ALA A 156 2.21 -4.57 -5.77
N ARG A 157 2.65 -5.83 -5.81
CA ARG A 157 1.79 -7.00 -5.89
C ARG A 157 1.81 -7.74 -4.57
N VAL A 158 0.66 -8.19 -4.11
CA VAL A 158 0.49 -8.85 -2.83
C VAL A 158 0.19 -10.33 -3.06
N THR A 159 1.02 -11.19 -2.46
CA THR A 159 0.85 -12.64 -2.46
C THR A 159 0.49 -13.11 -1.04
N ASP A 160 -0.56 -13.89 -0.91
CA ASP A 160 -0.90 -14.61 0.32
C ASP A 160 0.08 -15.77 0.49
N MET A 161 0.84 -15.79 1.58
CA MET A 161 1.93 -16.75 1.80
C MET A 161 1.46 -18.14 2.18
N ASP A 162 0.24 -18.27 2.74
CA ASP A 162 -0.31 -19.57 3.10
C ASP A 162 -0.75 -20.35 1.85
N THR A 163 -1.16 -19.66 0.81
CA THR A 163 -1.63 -20.25 -0.45
C THR A 163 -0.66 -20.09 -1.62
N GLY A 164 0.27 -19.15 -1.55
CA GLY A 164 1.14 -18.76 -2.68
C GLY A 164 0.40 -18.03 -3.80
N VAL A 165 -0.85 -17.63 -3.58
CA VAL A 165 -1.68 -16.94 -4.59
C VAL A 165 -1.43 -15.44 -4.54
N LYS A 166 -1.17 -14.83 -5.69
CA LYS A 166 -1.16 -13.38 -5.90
C LYS A 166 -2.61 -12.90 -5.85
N ILE A 167 -2.96 -12.17 -4.79
CA ILE A 167 -4.35 -11.84 -4.45
C ILE A 167 -4.72 -10.40 -4.73
N ALA A 168 -3.74 -9.50 -4.78
CA ALA A 168 -3.98 -8.07 -4.96
C ALA A 168 -2.82 -7.35 -5.64
N ASN A 169 -3.13 -6.16 -6.17
CA ASN A 169 -2.16 -5.13 -6.50
C ASN A 169 -2.48 -3.88 -5.67
N LEU A 170 -1.47 -3.10 -5.35
CA LEU A 170 -1.63 -1.83 -4.65
C LEU A 170 -0.82 -0.73 -5.35
N LEU A 171 -1.34 0.48 -5.26
CA LEU A 171 -0.69 1.72 -5.68
C LEU A 171 -0.97 2.78 -4.63
N HIS A 172 0.09 3.41 -4.09
CA HIS A 172 0.00 4.69 -3.41
C HIS A 172 0.58 5.75 -4.32
N TYR A 173 -0.27 6.57 -4.91
CA TYR A 173 0.13 7.70 -5.73
C TYR A 173 0.12 8.97 -4.87
N VAL A 174 1.24 9.66 -4.83
CA VAL A 174 1.46 10.82 -3.95
C VAL A 174 1.82 12.02 -4.79
N GLU A 175 1.12 13.11 -4.61
CA GLU A 175 1.39 14.38 -5.28
C GLU A 175 1.42 15.53 -4.27
N ASN A 176 2.27 16.53 -4.53
CA ASN A 176 2.32 17.74 -3.73
C ASN A 176 1.00 18.52 -3.79
N ASN A 177 0.66 19.17 -2.69
CA ASN A 177 -0.39 20.18 -2.61
C ASN A 177 0.07 21.35 -1.72
N ASP A 178 -0.82 22.33 -1.52
CA ASP A 178 -0.50 23.57 -0.79
C ASP A 178 -0.10 23.36 0.68
N ILE A 179 -0.51 22.26 1.30
CA ILE A 179 -0.24 21.97 2.72
C ILE A 179 0.78 20.85 2.95
N GLY A 180 1.20 20.17 1.89
CA GLY A 180 2.11 19.01 1.96
C GLY A 180 1.92 18.09 0.76
N SER A 181 1.24 16.96 0.95
CA SER A 181 0.91 16.01 -0.12
C SER A 181 -0.50 15.46 0.00
N LYS A 182 -1.05 15.03 -1.13
CA LYS A 182 -2.23 14.18 -1.21
C LYS A 182 -1.78 12.79 -1.65
N MET A 183 -2.02 11.78 -0.82
CA MET A 183 -1.84 10.38 -1.18
C MET A 183 -3.18 9.79 -1.61
N GLN A 184 -3.20 9.18 -2.78
CA GLN A 184 -4.32 8.40 -3.29
C GLN A 184 -3.89 6.93 -3.33
N SER A 185 -4.52 6.11 -2.50
CA SER A 185 -4.23 4.69 -2.40
C SER A 185 -5.29 3.89 -3.13
N TYR A 186 -4.85 2.94 -3.95
CA TYR A 186 -5.70 2.10 -4.77
C TYR A 186 -5.32 0.63 -4.57
N PHE A 187 -6.32 -0.21 -4.39
CA PHE A 187 -6.12 -1.64 -4.26
C PHE A 187 -7.05 -2.40 -5.21
N TRP A 188 -6.49 -3.34 -5.96
CA TRP A 188 -7.20 -4.26 -6.83
C TRP A 188 -7.20 -5.64 -6.21
N LEU A 189 -8.28 -6.05 -5.55
CA LEU A 189 -8.41 -7.34 -4.89
C LEU A 189 -9.04 -8.36 -5.83
N GLY A 190 -8.34 -9.47 -6.08
CA GLY A 190 -8.84 -10.57 -6.89
C GLY A 190 -9.04 -10.25 -8.36
N ASN A 191 -8.48 -9.16 -8.86
CA ASN A 191 -8.59 -8.81 -10.28
C ASN A 191 -7.88 -9.85 -11.15
N ASN A 192 -6.64 -10.22 -10.78
CA ASN A 192 -5.86 -11.26 -11.42
C ASN A 192 -5.30 -12.19 -10.35
N LEU A 193 -5.99 -13.33 -10.12
CA LEU A 193 -5.47 -14.37 -9.25
C LEU A 193 -4.44 -15.20 -10.01
N GLU A 194 -3.21 -15.23 -9.53
CA GLU A 194 -2.10 -15.93 -10.16
C GLU A 194 -1.32 -16.76 -9.15
N HIS A 195 -0.66 -17.81 -9.63
CA HIS A 195 0.26 -18.62 -8.85
C HIS A 195 1.45 -19.02 -9.72
N ASP A 196 2.66 -19.10 -9.15
CA ASP A 196 3.87 -19.41 -9.91
C ASP A 196 3.90 -20.85 -10.43
N ASN A 197 3.24 -21.79 -9.75
CA ASN A 197 3.04 -23.14 -10.23
C ASN A 197 1.98 -23.16 -11.34
N LYS A 198 2.38 -23.59 -12.54
CA LYS A 198 1.53 -23.58 -13.75
C LYS A 198 0.24 -24.41 -13.61
N LEU A 199 0.26 -25.55 -12.90
CA LEU A 199 -0.92 -26.37 -12.68
C LEU A 199 -1.92 -25.67 -11.77
N ILE A 200 -1.45 -25.10 -10.66
CA ILE A 200 -2.27 -24.32 -9.76
C ILE A 200 -2.81 -23.07 -10.48
N ASN A 201 -1.98 -22.41 -11.28
CA ASN A 201 -2.41 -21.22 -12.04
C ASN A 201 -3.52 -21.56 -13.06
N SER A 202 -3.43 -22.69 -13.74
CA SER A 202 -4.51 -23.16 -14.64
C SER A 202 -5.80 -23.45 -13.87
N PHE A 203 -5.70 -24.04 -12.67
CA PHE A 203 -6.84 -24.25 -11.80
C PHE A 203 -7.44 -22.92 -11.30
N LEU A 204 -6.61 -21.96 -10.89
CA LEU A 204 -7.04 -20.63 -10.48
C LEU A 204 -7.75 -19.87 -11.62
N THR A 205 -7.25 -19.99 -12.84
CA THR A 205 -7.88 -19.40 -14.04
C THR A 205 -9.28 -19.99 -14.26
N TYR A 206 -9.47 -21.28 -14.05
CA TYR A 206 -10.79 -21.92 -14.11
C TYR A 206 -11.65 -21.49 -12.91
N PHE A 207 -11.09 -21.53 -11.69
CA PHE A 207 -11.74 -21.19 -10.42
C PHE A 207 -12.21 -19.71 -10.39
N SER A 208 -11.40 -18.78 -10.94
CA SER A 208 -11.74 -17.35 -10.98
C SER A 208 -12.96 -17.07 -11.87
N LYS A 209 -13.29 -17.98 -12.79
CA LYS A 209 -14.54 -17.94 -13.57
C LYS A 209 -15.77 -18.34 -12.74
N ILE A 210 -15.57 -19.04 -11.62
CA ILE A 210 -16.62 -19.39 -10.68
C ILE A 210 -16.69 -18.27 -9.62
N HIS A 211 -17.34 -17.17 -9.95
CA HIS A 211 -17.42 -15.95 -9.14
C HIS A 211 -17.85 -16.19 -7.70
N PHE A 212 -18.67 -17.21 -7.44
CA PHE A 212 -19.12 -17.55 -6.09
C PHE A 212 -17.97 -18.04 -5.19
N LEU A 213 -17.12 -18.93 -5.69
CA LEU A 213 -15.99 -19.46 -4.91
C LEU A 213 -14.95 -18.39 -4.58
N LYS A 214 -14.68 -17.49 -5.53
CA LYS A 214 -13.83 -16.34 -5.30
C LYS A 214 -14.34 -15.45 -4.17
N GLY A 215 -15.67 -15.23 -4.11
CA GLY A 215 -16.33 -14.45 -3.07
C GLY A 215 -16.19 -15.00 -1.64
N LEU A 216 -15.83 -16.28 -1.47
CA LEU A 216 -15.56 -16.84 -0.15
C LEU A 216 -14.26 -16.29 0.46
N PHE A 217 -13.27 -15.98 -0.38
CA PHE A 217 -11.94 -15.52 0.05
C PHE A 217 -11.81 -14.00 -0.09
N ILE A 218 -12.35 -13.43 -1.17
CA ILE A 218 -12.32 -12.00 -1.47
C ILE A 218 -13.76 -11.48 -1.44
N ASN A 219 -14.10 -10.74 -0.40
CA ASN A 219 -15.47 -10.35 -0.10
C ASN A 219 -15.57 -8.89 0.41
N ASN A 220 -16.81 -8.40 0.54
CA ASN A 220 -17.09 -7.04 0.99
C ASN A 220 -16.43 -6.70 2.32
N LYS A 221 -16.38 -7.69 3.24
CA LYS A 221 -15.81 -7.47 4.58
C LYS A 221 -14.30 -7.21 4.47
N LEU A 222 -13.57 -8.06 3.75
CA LEU A 222 -12.12 -7.89 3.55
C LEU A 222 -11.81 -6.55 2.88
N ALA A 223 -12.57 -6.16 1.86
CA ALA A 223 -12.36 -4.90 1.15
C ALA A 223 -12.62 -3.67 2.05
N LYS A 224 -13.65 -3.73 2.91
CA LYS A 224 -13.91 -2.66 3.90
C LYS A 224 -12.89 -2.64 5.04
N ASP A 225 -12.44 -3.80 5.50
CA ASP A 225 -11.39 -3.89 6.50
C ASP A 225 -10.07 -3.32 5.95
N LEU A 226 -9.73 -3.59 4.68
CA LEU A 226 -8.57 -3.00 4.01
C LEU A 226 -8.70 -1.48 3.85
N LEU A 227 -9.89 -0.97 3.49
CA LEU A 227 -10.12 0.47 3.42
C LEU A 227 -9.88 1.14 4.77
N ARG A 228 -10.37 0.54 5.86
CA ARG A 228 -10.14 1.02 7.22
C ARG A 228 -8.66 1.01 7.56
N HIS A 229 -8.00 -0.13 7.36
CA HIS A 229 -6.57 -0.31 7.62
C HIS A 229 -5.73 0.75 6.89
N CYS A 230 -5.99 0.97 5.60
CA CYS A 230 -5.32 2.00 4.81
C CYS A 230 -5.52 3.42 5.39
N TYR A 231 -6.73 3.77 5.82
CA TYR A 231 -6.97 5.06 6.47
C TYR A 231 -6.20 5.18 7.79
N GLU A 232 -6.21 4.14 8.62
CA GLU A 232 -5.54 4.13 9.92
C GLU A 232 -4.03 4.28 9.74
N GLU A 233 -3.40 3.46 8.92
CA GLU A 233 -1.95 3.49 8.69
C GLU A 233 -1.48 4.78 8.03
N MET A 234 -2.16 5.28 6.99
CA MET A 234 -1.69 6.45 6.25
C MET A 234 -1.90 7.76 7.03
N ASN A 235 -2.99 7.89 7.79
CA ASN A 235 -3.16 9.03 8.67
C ASN A 235 -2.16 9.00 9.84
N HIS A 236 -1.87 7.81 10.36
CA HIS A 236 -0.87 7.68 11.42
C HIS A 236 0.52 8.01 10.89
N LEU A 237 0.92 7.50 9.72
CA LEU A 237 2.17 7.86 9.06
C LEU A 237 2.29 9.37 8.86
N ALA A 238 1.25 10.03 8.37
CA ALA A 238 1.24 11.47 8.16
C ALA A 238 1.51 12.27 9.45
N SER A 239 1.12 11.73 10.61
CA SER A 239 1.26 12.43 11.89
C SER A 239 2.69 12.52 12.42
N PHE A 240 3.57 11.61 12.04
CA PHE A 240 4.94 11.57 12.56
C PHE A 240 6.04 11.65 11.48
N LEU A 241 5.73 11.35 10.22
CA LEU A 241 6.72 11.25 9.14
C LEU A 241 7.54 12.55 8.95
N PRO A 242 6.98 13.76 8.98
CA PRO A 242 7.78 14.97 8.80
C PRO A 242 8.87 15.13 9.86
N GLU A 243 8.52 14.89 11.13
CA GLU A 243 9.48 14.99 12.23
C GLU A 243 10.51 13.86 12.19
N LEU A 244 10.07 12.62 11.94
CA LEU A 244 10.96 11.47 11.78
C LEU A 244 11.95 11.67 10.64
N TYR A 245 11.48 12.16 9.49
CA TYR A 245 12.34 12.44 8.35
C TYR A 245 13.36 13.55 8.65
N LYS A 246 12.96 14.61 9.35
CA LYS A 246 13.87 15.67 9.78
C LYS A 246 14.97 15.14 10.70
N ASP A 247 14.64 14.25 11.63
CA ASP A 247 15.59 13.75 12.62
C ASP A 247 16.54 12.69 12.04
N ILE A 248 16.08 11.87 11.10
CA ILE A 248 16.83 10.69 10.63
C ILE A 248 17.12 10.76 9.12
N GLY A 249 16.13 11.15 8.32
CA GLY A 249 16.23 11.12 6.85
C GLY A 249 17.24 12.12 6.28
N THR A 250 17.35 13.30 6.89
CA THR A 250 18.31 14.33 6.45
C THR A 250 19.74 13.98 6.81
N SER A 251 19.98 13.30 7.91
CA SER A 251 21.32 12.85 8.33
C SER A 251 21.92 11.85 7.34
N SER A 252 21.09 10.97 6.76
CA SER A 252 21.52 10.01 5.75
C SER A 252 21.88 10.67 4.40
N ASN A 253 21.44 11.90 4.16
CA ASN A 253 21.75 12.66 2.95
C ASN A 253 22.99 13.54 3.09
N LEU A 254 23.37 13.93 4.30
CA LEU A 254 24.58 14.72 4.57
C LEU A 254 25.86 13.88 4.47
N ASP A 255 25.82 12.61 4.88
CA ASP A 255 26.93 11.68 4.71
C ASP A 255 27.17 11.26 3.23
N LYS A 256 26.26 11.61 2.32
CA LYS A 256 26.35 11.29 0.88
C LYS A 256 26.97 12.42 0.05
N SER A 257 27.33 13.55 0.65
CA SER A 257 27.92 14.74 -0.02
C SER A 257 29.41 14.94 0.30
N LEU A 258 30.05 13.98 0.99
CA LEU A 258 31.48 13.88 1.24
C LEU A 258 32.06 12.66 0.51
#